data_ccc5e55a3ad4ecbda45002797f02e5e7
#
_entry.id   ccc5e55a3ad4ecbda45002797f02e5e7
#
_cell.length_a   1.000
_cell.length_b   1.000
_cell.length_c   1.000
_cell.angle_alpha   90.00
_cell.angle_beta   90.00
_cell.angle_gamma   90.00
#
_symmetry.space_group_name_H-M   'P 1'
#
loop_
_entity.id
_entity.type
_entity.pdbx_description
1 polymer ?
#
loop_
_entity_poly.entity_id
_entity_poly.type
_entity_poly.pdbx_seq_one_letter_code
_entity_poly.pdbx_strand_id
1 'polypeptide(L)'
;MDSSFFFNIATGAYFFAMVGFIIFLTAKNEQTGLIATVLSWLGFIANTVAIGLRWREAYAMGFQQAPLSNLYESVVFFAWSILLIYLLFDLKYKYRAIGAFVMPFAFAGMIWAQWSLDATIAPLVPALQSNWLTYHVITCFIGYAAFAVACGVSIMYLIKVGKEEAASGNPVGGILGMFPSVKVLDDLNYKAIMVGFPMLTLGIITGAAWANYAWGTYWSWDPKETWSLIVWFIYAAFLHARFTRGWVGRRAAWLSIIGFAATIFCYLGVNLLLSGLHSYGS
;
A
#
# COMPACT_ATOMS: atom_id res chain seq x y z
N MET A 1 -11.13 -8.59 24.93
CA MET A 1 -10.79 -8.78 23.53
C MET A 1 -9.47 -8.03 23.29
N ASP A 2 -8.48 -8.72 22.80
CA ASP A 2 -7.15 -8.21 22.49
C ASP A 2 -7.03 -7.72 21.03
N SER A 3 -5.91 -7.11 20.69
CA SER A 3 -5.65 -6.62 19.34
C SER A 3 -5.65 -7.76 18.31
N SER A 4 -5.15 -8.95 18.68
CA SER A 4 -5.06 -10.13 17.81
C SER A 4 -6.43 -10.61 17.32
N PHE A 5 -7.45 -10.57 18.19
CA PHE A 5 -8.81 -10.92 17.81
C PHE A 5 -9.34 -10.03 16.67
N PHE A 6 -9.12 -8.71 16.74
CA PHE A 6 -9.59 -7.79 15.72
C PHE A 6 -8.73 -7.86 14.44
N PHE A 7 -7.43 -8.16 14.53
CA PHE A 7 -6.61 -8.46 13.35
C PHE A 7 -7.10 -9.70 12.61
N ASN A 8 -7.54 -10.76 13.32
CA ASN A 8 -8.14 -11.94 12.70
C ASN A 8 -9.45 -11.62 11.97
N ILE A 9 -10.33 -10.80 12.58
CA ILE A 9 -11.55 -10.31 11.93
C ILE A 9 -11.22 -9.51 10.67
N ALA A 10 -10.24 -8.60 10.75
CA ALA A 10 -9.82 -7.79 9.60
C ALA A 10 -9.31 -8.66 8.45
N THR A 11 -8.48 -9.66 8.75
CA THR A 11 -7.95 -10.59 7.74
C THR A 11 -9.06 -11.40 7.08
N GLY A 12 -9.99 -11.94 7.87
CA GLY A 12 -11.17 -12.62 7.33
C GLY A 12 -12.04 -11.72 6.44
N ALA A 13 -12.28 -10.49 6.89
CA ALA A 13 -13.05 -9.52 6.12
C ALA A 13 -12.34 -9.13 4.80
N TYR A 14 -11.01 -8.97 4.80
CA TYR A 14 -10.22 -8.70 3.58
C TYR A 14 -10.25 -9.87 2.61
N PHE A 15 -10.18 -11.12 3.12
CA PHE A 15 -10.34 -12.31 2.31
C PHE A 15 -11.70 -12.35 1.63
N PHE A 16 -12.78 -12.23 2.38
CA PHE A 16 -14.12 -12.28 1.81
C PHE A 16 -14.43 -11.10 0.90
N ALA A 17 -13.89 -9.90 1.18
CA ALA A 17 -13.99 -8.76 0.28
C ALA A 17 -13.25 -9.02 -1.03
N MET A 18 -12.03 -9.56 -1.00
CA MET A 18 -11.26 -9.95 -2.18
C MET A 18 -12.04 -10.95 -3.04
N VAL A 19 -12.53 -12.04 -2.44
CA VAL A 19 -13.35 -13.04 -3.13
C VAL A 19 -14.62 -12.40 -3.69
N GLY A 20 -15.28 -11.55 -2.93
CA GLY A 20 -16.48 -10.82 -3.36
C GLY A 20 -16.23 -9.94 -4.58
N PHE A 21 -15.11 -9.20 -4.65
CA PHE A 21 -14.76 -8.42 -5.84
C PHE A 21 -14.44 -9.29 -7.06
N ILE A 22 -13.81 -10.45 -6.87
CA ILE A 22 -13.57 -11.40 -7.95
C ILE A 22 -14.91 -11.97 -8.48
N ILE A 23 -15.83 -12.35 -7.59
CA ILE A 23 -17.18 -12.81 -7.97
C ILE A 23 -17.96 -11.67 -8.65
N PHE A 24 -17.87 -10.42 -8.14
CA PHE A 24 -18.46 -9.26 -8.78
C PHE A 24 -18.05 -9.12 -10.24
N LEU A 25 -16.75 -9.26 -10.54
CA LEU A 25 -16.23 -9.17 -11.91
C LEU A 25 -16.71 -10.33 -12.79
N THR A 26 -16.78 -11.56 -12.26
CA THR A 26 -17.14 -12.75 -13.05
C THR A 26 -18.64 -12.90 -13.23
N ALA A 27 -19.43 -12.70 -12.18
CA ALA A 27 -20.87 -12.84 -12.20
C ALA A 27 -21.60 -11.56 -12.63
N LYS A 28 -20.90 -10.40 -12.69
CA LYS A 28 -21.44 -9.07 -13.03
C LYS A 28 -22.63 -8.67 -12.14
N ASN A 29 -22.60 -9.06 -10.88
CA ASN A 29 -23.67 -8.80 -9.94
C ASN A 29 -23.31 -7.62 -9.02
N GLU A 30 -24.01 -6.50 -9.19
CA GLU A 30 -23.78 -5.28 -8.40
C GLU A 30 -23.97 -5.47 -6.90
N GLN A 31 -24.85 -6.37 -6.48
CA GLN A 31 -25.05 -6.67 -5.06
C GLN A 31 -23.79 -7.30 -4.46
N THR A 32 -23.13 -8.20 -5.18
CA THR A 32 -21.86 -8.80 -4.73
C THR A 32 -20.77 -7.75 -4.59
N GLY A 33 -20.69 -6.80 -5.55
CA GLY A 33 -19.76 -5.67 -5.45
C GLY A 33 -20.03 -4.77 -4.24
N LEU A 34 -21.32 -4.53 -3.93
CA LEU A 34 -21.70 -3.76 -2.74
C LEU A 34 -21.32 -4.51 -1.45
N ILE A 35 -21.60 -5.81 -1.36
CA ILE A 35 -21.21 -6.64 -0.22
C ILE A 35 -19.69 -6.62 -0.02
N ALA A 36 -18.92 -6.77 -1.10
CA ALA A 36 -17.45 -6.68 -1.04
C ALA A 36 -16.96 -5.32 -0.53
N THR A 37 -17.60 -4.22 -0.96
CA THR A 37 -17.30 -2.87 -0.45
C THR A 37 -17.63 -2.76 1.05
N VAL A 38 -18.79 -3.26 1.49
CA VAL A 38 -19.15 -3.27 2.93
C VAL A 38 -18.16 -4.08 3.76
N LEU A 39 -17.77 -5.28 3.28
CA LEU A 39 -16.76 -6.10 3.94
C LEU A 39 -15.39 -5.39 4.01
N SER A 40 -15.02 -4.64 2.97
CA SER A 40 -13.78 -3.82 2.99
C SER A 40 -13.84 -2.75 4.07
N TRP A 41 -14.97 -2.07 4.26
CA TRP A 41 -15.17 -1.11 5.34
C TRP A 41 -15.15 -1.76 6.72
N LEU A 42 -15.82 -2.91 6.89
CA LEU A 42 -15.81 -3.65 8.16
C LEU A 42 -14.39 -4.11 8.52
N GLY A 43 -13.65 -4.63 7.56
CA GLY A 43 -12.26 -5.01 7.74
C GLY A 43 -11.35 -3.81 8.06
N PHE A 44 -11.55 -2.68 7.39
CA PHE A 44 -10.83 -1.44 7.69
C PHE A 44 -11.08 -0.95 9.11
N ILE A 45 -12.35 -0.94 9.55
CA ILE A 45 -12.73 -0.55 10.92
C ILE A 45 -12.12 -1.54 11.94
N ALA A 46 -12.22 -2.85 11.68
CA ALA A 46 -11.64 -3.87 12.56
C ALA A 46 -10.13 -3.71 12.69
N ASN A 47 -9.42 -3.46 11.58
CA ASN A 47 -7.97 -3.21 11.60
C ASN A 47 -7.63 -1.89 12.34
N THR A 48 -8.44 -0.85 12.18
CA THR A 48 -8.29 0.42 12.93
C THR A 48 -8.41 0.18 14.43
N VAL A 49 -9.43 -0.57 14.85
CA VAL A 49 -9.63 -0.93 16.26
C VAL A 49 -8.46 -1.77 16.77
N ALA A 50 -8.00 -2.75 15.97
CA ALA A 50 -6.86 -3.61 16.32
C ALA A 50 -5.58 -2.79 16.56
N ILE A 51 -5.25 -1.85 15.67
CA ILE A 51 -4.11 -0.95 15.81
C ILE A 51 -4.25 -0.10 17.11
N GLY A 52 -5.43 0.44 17.37
CA GLY A 52 -5.71 1.22 18.59
C GLY A 52 -5.59 0.40 19.88
N LEU A 53 -6.09 -0.85 19.87
CA LEU A 53 -5.95 -1.76 21.00
C LEU A 53 -4.50 -2.15 21.23
N ARG A 54 -3.74 -2.44 20.17
CA ARG A 54 -2.33 -2.77 20.26
C ARG A 54 -1.52 -1.60 20.82
N TRP A 55 -1.85 -0.36 20.46
CA TRP A 55 -1.25 0.80 21.08
C TRP A 55 -1.52 0.87 22.57
N ARG A 56 -2.78 0.62 22.97
CA ARG A 56 -3.15 0.56 24.39
C ARG A 56 -2.44 -0.58 25.14
N GLU A 57 -2.28 -1.75 24.51
CA GLU A 57 -1.54 -2.89 25.07
C GLU A 57 -0.07 -2.54 25.31
N ALA A 58 0.60 -1.88 24.33
CA ALA A 58 1.97 -1.40 24.49
C ALA A 58 2.09 -0.39 25.65
N TYR A 59 1.14 0.55 25.75
CA TYR A 59 1.08 1.50 26.87
C TYR A 59 0.90 0.83 28.24
N ALA A 60 0.06 -0.20 28.30
CA ALA A 60 -0.15 -0.97 29.55
C ALA A 60 1.10 -1.75 29.98
N MET A 61 2.01 -2.07 29.05
CA MET A 61 3.32 -2.67 29.33
C MET A 61 4.40 -1.62 29.67
N GLY A 62 4.04 -0.33 29.67
CA GLY A 62 4.98 0.78 29.95
C GLY A 62 5.73 1.31 28.72
N PHE A 63 5.37 0.87 27.49
CA PHE A 63 6.03 1.33 26.26
C PHE A 63 5.27 2.50 25.64
N GLN A 64 5.89 3.68 25.63
CA GLN A 64 5.31 4.91 25.10
C GLN A 64 5.58 5.09 23.60
N GLN A 65 5.28 4.06 22.79
CA GLN A 65 5.53 4.08 21.34
C GLN A 65 4.26 3.75 20.56
N ALA A 66 4.14 4.30 19.36
CA ALA A 66 3.10 3.91 18.42
C ALA A 66 3.34 2.45 17.95
N PRO A 67 2.30 1.67 17.61
CA PRO A 67 2.43 0.28 17.14
C PRO A 67 2.95 0.23 15.70
N LEU A 68 4.17 0.73 15.49
CA LEU A 68 4.91 0.83 14.22
C LEU A 68 6.38 0.43 14.44
N SER A 69 6.65 -0.36 15.48
CA SER A 69 7.99 -0.60 16.01
C SER A 69 8.65 -1.88 15.50
N ASN A 70 7.89 -2.79 14.92
CA ASN A 70 8.40 -4.04 14.37
C ASN A 70 7.79 -4.34 12.99
N LEU A 71 8.28 -5.39 12.33
CA LEU A 71 7.85 -5.75 10.98
C LEU A 71 6.37 -6.16 10.94
N TYR A 72 5.88 -6.90 11.94
CA TYR A 72 4.46 -7.26 12.05
C TYR A 72 3.56 -6.03 12.05
N GLU A 73 3.84 -5.08 12.93
CA GLU A 73 3.07 -3.83 13.08
C GLU A 73 3.11 -2.99 11.81
N SER A 74 4.27 -2.93 11.16
CA SER A 74 4.43 -2.18 9.91
C SER A 74 3.65 -2.80 8.76
N VAL A 75 3.61 -4.14 8.64
CA VAL A 75 2.86 -4.84 7.58
C VAL A 75 1.35 -4.70 7.78
N VAL A 76 0.84 -4.83 8.99
CA VAL A 76 -0.60 -4.63 9.25
C VAL A 76 -1.02 -3.18 9.05
N PHE A 77 -0.13 -2.21 9.37
CA PHE A 77 -0.37 -0.80 9.09
C PHE A 77 -0.30 -0.49 7.59
N PHE A 78 0.57 -1.16 6.83
CA PHE A 78 0.61 -1.05 5.38
C PHE A 78 -0.69 -1.57 4.74
N ALA A 79 -1.18 -2.74 5.16
CA ALA A 79 -2.46 -3.27 4.71
C ALA A 79 -3.63 -2.32 5.03
N TRP A 80 -3.65 -1.73 6.22
CA TRP A 80 -4.60 -0.69 6.61
C TRP A 80 -4.52 0.53 5.70
N SER A 81 -3.31 1.00 5.40
CA SER A 81 -3.08 2.16 4.52
C SER A 81 -3.54 1.90 3.08
N ILE A 82 -3.32 0.68 2.56
CA ILE A 82 -3.83 0.26 1.23
C ILE A 82 -5.35 0.38 1.19
N LEU A 83 -6.04 -0.14 2.22
CA LEU A 83 -7.49 -0.02 2.29
C LEU A 83 -7.96 1.42 2.44
N LEU A 84 -7.29 2.22 3.25
CA LEU A 84 -7.60 3.65 3.37
C LEU A 84 -7.61 4.33 2.00
N ILE A 85 -6.53 4.21 1.24
CA ILE A 85 -6.41 4.84 -0.08
C ILE A 85 -7.44 4.24 -1.05
N TYR A 86 -7.60 2.90 -1.08
CA TYR A 86 -8.58 2.26 -1.95
C TYR A 86 -10.02 2.73 -1.65
N LEU A 87 -10.42 2.75 -0.38
CA LEU A 87 -11.77 3.15 0.02
C LEU A 87 -12.04 4.64 -0.29
N LEU A 88 -11.05 5.51 -0.12
CA LEU A 88 -11.17 6.92 -0.54
C LEU A 88 -11.35 7.05 -2.06
N PHE A 89 -10.63 6.23 -2.84
CA PHE A 89 -10.80 6.16 -4.29
C PHE A 89 -12.18 5.61 -4.67
N ASP A 90 -12.66 4.54 -4.01
CA ASP A 90 -13.98 3.97 -4.28
C ASP A 90 -15.11 4.95 -3.94
N LEU A 91 -15.02 5.67 -2.81
CA LEU A 91 -15.98 6.72 -2.44
C LEU A 91 -16.07 7.83 -3.49
N LYS A 92 -14.92 8.25 -4.02
CA LYS A 92 -14.84 9.38 -4.94
C LYS A 92 -15.19 9.00 -6.37
N TYR A 93 -14.70 7.88 -6.85
CA TYR A 93 -14.78 7.49 -8.27
C TYR A 93 -15.78 6.37 -8.53
N LYS A 94 -16.19 5.61 -7.51
CA LYS A 94 -17.21 4.54 -7.54
C LYS A 94 -16.88 3.40 -8.52
N TYR A 95 -15.59 3.08 -8.70
CA TYR A 95 -15.14 1.98 -9.57
C TYR A 95 -14.76 0.75 -8.73
N ARG A 96 -15.77 0.02 -8.22
CA ARG A 96 -15.61 -1.18 -7.38
C ARG A 96 -14.70 -2.25 -7.98
N ALA A 97 -14.67 -2.34 -9.32
CA ALA A 97 -13.80 -3.29 -10.02
C ALA A 97 -12.30 -3.19 -9.63
N ILE A 98 -11.85 -2.00 -9.22
CA ILE A 98 -10.46 -1.77 -8.74
C ILE A 98 -10.16 -2.60 -7.50
N GLY A 99 -11.17 -2.87 -6.66
CA GLY A 99 -11.03 -3.69 -5.46
C GLY A 99 -10.47 -5.09 -5.74
N ALA A 100 -10.84 -5.70 -6.88
CA ALA A 100 -10.31 -7.01 -7.26
C ALA A 100 -8.77 -7.02 -7.49
N PHE A 101 -8.18 -5.87 -7.79
CA PHE A 101 -6.75 -5.73 -8.06
C PHE A 101 -5.96 -5.16 -6.89
N VAL A 102 -6.62 -4.50 -5.94
CA VAL A 102 -5.99 -3.86 -4.79
C VAL A 102 -6.10 -4.72 -3.52
N MET A 103 -7.25 -5.37 -3.30
CA MET A 103 -7.46 -6.21 -2.12
C MET A 103 -6.46 -7.37 -1.97
N PRO A 104 -5.96 -8.01 -3.05
CA PRO A 104 -4.94 -9.03 -2.93
C PRO A 104 -3.66 -8.55 -2.23
N PHE A 105 -3.23 -7.30 -2.41
CA PHE A 105 -2.05 -6.75 -1.74
C PHE A 105 -2.28 -6.62 -0.23
N ALA A 106 -3.45 -6.08 0.17
CA ALA A 106 -3.78 -5.91 1.57
C ALA A 106 -3.97 -7.27 2.27
N PHE A 107 -4.68 -8.21 1.64
CA PHE A 107 -4.88 -9.56 2.19
C PHE A 107 -3.56 -10.32 2.31
N ALA A 108 -2.70 -10.28 1.28
CA ALA A 108 -1.40 -10.94 1.31
C ALA A 108 -0.52 -10.39 2.45
N GLY A 109 -0.54 -9.06 2.69
CA GLY A 109 0.14 -8.47 3.83
C GLY A 109 -0.38 -9.00 5.16
N MET A 110 -1.71 -8.99 5.36
CA MET A 110 -2.32 -9.46 6.62
C MET A 110 -2.04 -10.94 6.89
N ILE A 111 -2.16 -11.80 5.89
CA ILE A 111 -1.94 -13.24 6.06
C ILE A 111 -0.46 -13.53 6.36
N TRP A 112 0.45 -12.86 5.66
CA TRP A 112 1.88 -12.99 5.92
C TRP A 112 2.25 -12.50 7.33
N ALA A 113 1.71 -11.36 7.76
CA ALA A 113 1.92 -10.85 9.10
C ALA A 113 1.53 -11.88 10.16
N GLN A 114 0.33 -12.45 10.05
CA GLN A 114 -0.20 -13.35 11.08
C GLN A 114 0.45 -14.74 11.12
N TRP A 115 0.95 -15.23 9.98
CA TRP A 115 1.50 -16.59 9.90
C TRP A 115 3.01 -16.65 10.01
N SER A 116 3.72 -15.58 9.66
CA SER A 116 5.18 -15.64 9.49
C SER A 116 5.94 -14.61 10.32
N LEU A 117 5.28 -13.62 10.91
CA LEU A 117 5.95 -12.55 11.64
C LEU A 117 5.70 -12.65 13.14
N ASP A 118 6.71 -12.24 13.93
CA ASP A 118 6.58 -12.15 15.37
C ASP A 118 5.70 -10.98 15.78
N ALA A 119 4.58 -11.29 16.44
CA ALA A 119 3.61 -10.33 16.95
C ALA A 119 3.95 -9.83 18.38
N THR A 120 5.08 -10.21 18.95
CA THR A 120 5.47 -9.79 20.30
C THR A 120 5.59 -8.26 20.39
N ILE A 121 5.03 -7.66 21.44
CA ILE A 121 5.21 -6.25 21.74
C ILE A 121 6.51 -6.10 22.53
N ALA A 122 7.51 -5.47 21.94
CA ALA A 122 8.80 -5.23 22.55
C ALA A 122 9.13 -3.72 22.56
N PRO A 123 9.89 -3.24 23.54
CA PRO A 123 10.30 -1.84 23.58
C PRO A 123 11.26 -1.54 22.42
N LEU A 124 11.11 -0.37 21.80
CA LEU A 124 12.13 0.15 20.89
C LEU A 124 13.42 0.46 21.64
N VAL A 125 14.56 0.22 21.01
CA VAL A 125 15.84 0.69 21.53
C VAL A 125 15.81 2.21 21.71
N PRO A 126 16.39 2.76 22.78
CA PRO A 126 16.28 4.17 23.14
C PRO A 126 16.61 5.13 22.01
N ALA A 127 17.60 4.82 21.19
CA ALA A 127 18.01 5.64 20.05
C ALA A 127 16.90 5.83 18.99
N LEU A 128 15.95 4.89 18.91
CA LEU A 128 14.86 4.93 17.93
C LEU A 128 13.55 5.53 18.49
N GLN A 129 13.50 5.78 19.81
CA GLN A 129 12.32 6.36 20.47
C GLN A 129 12.19 7.85 20.17
N SER A 130 11.53 8.16 19.06
CA SER A 130 11.29 9.53 18.59
C SER A 130 9.97 9.66 17.86
N ASN A 131 9.28 10.78 18.01
CA ASN A 131 8.08 11.08 17.23
C ASN A 131 8.36 11.17 15.72
N TRP A 132 9.62 11.45 15.34
CA TRP A 132 10.03 11.46 13.93
C TRP A 132 9.83 10.08 13.27
N LEU A 133 10.07 8.97 14.00
CA LEU A 133 9.78 7.63 13.52
C LEU A 133 8.30 7.49 13.11
N THR A 134 7.38 7.95 13.97
CA THR A 134 5.94 7.87 13.70
C THR A 134 5.55 8.67 12.45
N TYR A 135 6.03 9.91 12.31
CA TYR A 135 5.75 10.74 11.14
C TYR A 135 6.34 10.13 9.86
N HIS A 136 7.57 9.63 9.94
CA HIS A 136 8.24 8.96 8.83
C HIS A 136 7.45 7.73 8.36
N VAL A 137 7.11 6.84 9.27
CA VAL A 137 6.40 5.59 8.93
C VAL A 137 5.02 5.87 8.35
N ILE A 138 4.22 6.76 8.96
CA ILE A 138 2.88 7.10 8.47
C ILE A 138 2.96 7.68 7.05
N THR A 139 3.84 8.65 6.80
CA THR A 139 3.94 9.27 5.49
C THR A 139 4.45 8.31 4.42
N CYS A 140 5.44 7.47 4.73
CA CYS A 140 5.92 6.42 3.84
C CYS A 140 4.80 5.44 3.46
N PHE A 141 4.08 4.90 4.44
CA PHE A 141 3.06 3.88 4.15
C PHE A 141 1.84 4.42 3.43
N ILE A 142 1.42 5.66 3.67
CA ILE A 142 0.39 6.31 2.85
C ILE A 142 0.88 6.46 1.41
N GLY A 143 2.15 6.85 1.21
CA GLY A 143 2.77 6.90 -0.11
C GLY A 143 2.79 5.52 -0.80
N TYR A 144 3.28 4.49 -0.11
CA TYR A 144 3.35 3.12 -0.62
C TYR A 144 1.97 2.54 -0.94
N ALA A 145 0.97 2.85 -0.11
CA ALA A 145 -0.41 2.44 -0.33
C ALA A 145 -1.00 3.06 -1.60
N ALA A 146 -0.74 4.33 -1.85
CA ALA A 146 -1.15 5.00 -3.08
C ALA A 146 -0.47 4.37 -4.31
N PHE A 147 0.81 3.97 -4.20
CA PHE A 147 1.52 3.24 -5.25
C PHE A 147 0.98 1.83 -5.45
N ALA A 148 0.53 1.14 -4.40
CA ALA A 148 -0.16 -0.15 -4.51
C ALA A 148 -1.46 -0.02 -5.31
N VAL A 149 -2.26 1.01 -5.02
CA VAL A 149 -3.49 1.30 -5.78
C VAL A 149 -3.15 1.63 -7.24
N ALA A 150 -2.12 2.46 -7.49
CA ALA A 150 -1.64 2.78 -8.84
C ALA A 150 -1.20 1.52 -9.60
N CYS A 151 -0.49 0.61 -8.94
CA CYS A 151 -0.09 -0.69 -9.51
C CYS A 151 -1.31 -1.55 -9.88
N GLY A 152 -2.26 -1.72 -8.98
CA GLY A 152 -3.50 -2.47 -9.24
C GLY A 152 -4.27 -1.91 -10.43
N VAL A 153 -4.44 -0.59 -10.51
CA VAL A 153 -5.07 0.10 -11.64
C VAL A 153 -4.26 -0.08 -12.93
N SER A 154 -2.93 -0.07 -12.87
CA SER A 154 -2.05 -0.27 -14.01
C SER A 154 -2.12 -1.69 -14.58
N ILE A 155 -2.19 -2.71 -13.70
CA ILE A 155 -2.41 -4.11 -14.11
C ILE A 155 -3.76 -4.22 -14.84
N MET A 156 -4.81 -3.64 -14.27
CA MET A 156 -6.14 -3.61 -14.88
C MET A 156 -6.13 -2.92 -16.24
N TYR A 157 -5.39 -1.80 -16.37
CA TYR A 157 -5.18 -1.09 -17.62
C TYR A 157 -4.54 -1.98 -18.68
N LEU A 158 -3.41 -2.65 -18.36
CA LEU A 158 -2.68 -3.50 -19.31
C LEU A 158 -3.51 -4.69 -19.78
N ILE A 159 -4.29 -5.30 -18.89
CA ILE A 159 -5.20 -6.39 -19.24
C ILE A 159 -6.26 -5.89 -20.22
N LYS A 160 -6.88 -4.75 -19.95
CA LYS A 160 -7.94 -4.20 -20.79
C LYS A 160 -7.43 -3.80 -22.18
N VAL A 161 -6.38 -3.00 -22.24
CA VAL A 161 -5.83 -2.49 -23.51
C VAL A 161 -5.31 -3.63 -24.39
N GLY A 162 -4.67 -4.66 -23.78
CA GLY A 162 -4.19 -5.82 -24.54
C GLY A 162 -5.32 -6.64 -25.15
N LYS A 163 -6.48 -6.72 -24.51
CA LYS A 163 -7.66 -7.43 -25.05
C LYS A 163 -8.42 -6.60 -26.08
N GLU A 164 -8.53 -5.28 -25.90
CA GLU A 164 -9.15 -4.38 -26.89
C GLU A 164 -8.36 -4.38 -28.21
N GLU A 165 -7.04 -4.39 -28.16
CA GLU A 165 -6.20 -4.52 -29.35
C GLU A 165 -6.34 -5.89 -30.04
N ALA A 166 -6.36 -6.97 -29.27
CA ALA A 166 -6.54 -8.32 -29.80
C ALA A 166 -7.94 -8.53 -30.45
N ALA A 167 -8.95 -7.78 -30.02
CA ALA A 167 -10.29 -7.82 -30.57
C ALA A 167 -10.48 -6.99 -31.86
N SER A 168 -9.42 -6.34 -32.37
CA SER A 168 -9.43 -5.57 -33.63
C SER A 168 -10.58 -4.55 -33.71
N GLY A 169 -10.87 -3.86 -32.59
CA GLY A 169 -11.90 -2.83 -32.52
C GLY A 169 -13.33 -3.34 -32.22
N ASN A 170 -13.52 -4.64 -32.06
CA ASN A 170 -14.79 -5.18 -31.59
C ASN A 170 -14.98 -4.90 -30.08
N PRO A 171 -16.23 -4.63 -29.63
CA PRO A 171 -16.49 -4.41 -28.20
C PRO A 171 -16.07 -5.63 -27.38
N VAL A 172 -15.17 -5.41 -26.40
CA VAL A 172 -14.71 -6.48 -25.51
C VAL A 172 -15.72 -6.60 -24.37
N GLY A 173 -16.56 -7.65 -24.46
CA GLY A 173 -17.57 -7.97 -23.46
C GLY A 173 -17.01 -8.75 -22.25
N GLY A 174 -17.88 -9.36 -21.49
CA GLY A 174 -17.47 -10.20 -20.37
C GLY A 174 -16.99 -9.42 -19.15
N ILE A 175 -15.95 -9.90 -18.49
CA ILE A 175 -15.33 -9.28 -17.30
C ILE A 175 -14.79 -7.89 -17.63
N LEU A 176 -14.26 -7.70 -18.81
CA LEU A 176 -13.65 -6.43 -19.24
C LEU A 176 -14.67 -5.31 -19.42
N GLY A 177 -15.95 -5.64 -19.64
CA GLY A 177 -17.04 -4.66 -19.63
C GLY A 177 -17.28 -4.03 -18.26
N MET A 178 -16.87 -4.68 -17.17
CA MET A 178 -16.94 -4.15 -15.80
C MET A 178 -15.77 -3.21 -15.46
N PHE A 179 -14.71 -3.22 -16.27
CA PHE A 179 -13.56 -2.34 -16.03
C PHE A 179 -13.88 -0.91 -16.49
N PRO A 180 -13.40 0.11 -15.77
CA PRO A 180 -13.40 1.48 -16.27
C PRO A 180 -12.76 1.56 -17.66
N SER A 181 -13.04 2.62 -18.42
CA SER A 181 -12.39 2.84 -19.71
C SER A 181 -10.87 2.99 -19.55
N VAL A 182 -10.10 2.66 -20.56
CA VAL A 182 -8.63 2.78 -20.53
C VAL A 182 -8.18 4.19 -20.18
N LYS A 183 -8.92 5.22 -20.63
CA LYS A 183 -8.67 6.63 -20.30
C LYS A 183 -8.86 6.89 -18.80
N VAL A 184 -9.91 6.32 -18.20
CA VAL A 184 -10.18 6.45 -16.76
C VAL A 184 -9.14 5.72 -15.94
N LEU A 185 -8.73 4.52 -16.36
CA LEU A 185 -7.68 3.77 -15.65
C LEU A 185 -6.34 4.51 -15.68
N ASP A 186 -5.96 5.09 -16.82
CA ASP A 186 -4.75 5.91 -16.93
C ASP A 186 -4.82 7.16 -16.02
N ASP A 187 -5.97 7.83 -15.95
CA ASP A 187 -6.18 8.99 -15.09
C ASP A 187 -6.15 8.62 -13.59
N LEU A 188 -6.74 7.48 -13.21
CA LEU A 188 -6.73 7.00 -11.83
C LEU A 188 -5.33 6.58 -11.38
N ASN A 189 -4.54 5.93 -12.25
CA ASN A 189 -3.14 5.64 -12.00
C ASN A 189 -2.35 6.93 -11.72
N TYR A 190 -2.48 7.92 -12.58
CA TYR A 190 -1.85 9.23 -12.39
C TYR A 190 -2.26 9.88 -11.06
N LYS A 191 -3.56 9.90 -10.74
CA LYS A 191 -4.09 10.49 -9.48
C LYS A 191 -3.58 9.78 -8.24
N ALA A 192 -3.43 8.46 -8.28
CA ALA A 192 -2.86 7.72 -7.17
C ALA A 192 -1.38 8.09 -6.95
N ILE A 193 -0.61 8.20 -8.03
CA ILE A 193 0.80 8.62 -7.95
C ILE A 193 0.92 10.08 -7.46
N MET A 194 0.01 10.97 -7.87
CA MET A 194 -0.04 12.34 -7.35
C MET A 194 -0.29 12.44 -5.84
N VAL A 195 -0.92 11.43 -5.23
CA VAL A 195 -1.02 11.32 -3.77
C VAL A 195 0.24 10.68 -3.20
N GLY A 196 0.72 9.59 -3.80
CA GLY A 196 1.84 8.81 -3.28
C GLY A 196 3.18 9.55 -3.30
N PHE A 197 3.47 10.29 -4.35
CA PHE A 197 4.77 10.96 -4.52
C PHE A 197 5.04 12.06 -3.47
N PRO A 198 4.12 12.99 -3.16
CA PRO A 198 4.31 13.93 -2.06
C PRO A 198 4.44 13.24 -0.70
N MET A 199 3.66 12.18 -0.45
CA MET A 199 3.74 11.44 0.80
C MET A 199 5.10 10.74 0.95
N LEU A 200 5.63 10.11 -0.10
CA LEU A 200 6.98 9.54 -0.10
C LEU A 200 8.04 10.64 0.11
N THR A 201 7.90 11.79 -0.52
CA THR A 201 8.81 12.92 -0.35
C THR A 201 8.86 13.37 1.12
N LEU A 202 7.69 13.54 1.74
CA LEU A 202 7.59 13.84 3.16
C LEU A 202 8.18 12.70 4.01
N GLY A 203 7.97 11.45 3.62
CA GLY A 203 8.54 10.28 4.26
C GLY A 203 10.08 10.31 4.26
N ILE A 204 10.71 10.62 3.12
CA ILE A 204 12.17 10.75 3.04
C ILE A 204 12.67 11.90 3.91
N ILE A 205 12.01 13.06 3.89
CA ILE A 205 12.41 14.24 4.69
C ILE A 205 12.30 13.94 6.18
N THR A 206 11.18 13.38 6.62
CA THR A 206 10.97 13.02 8.04
C THR A 206 11.86 11.87 8.48
N GLY A 207 12.20 10.94 7.57
CA GLY A 207 13.18 9.89 7.78
C GLY A 207 14.59 10.42 7.98
N ALA A 208 15.01 11.42 7.19
CA ALA A 208 16.28 12.08 7.38
C ALA A 208 16.36 12.80 8.74
N ALA A 209 15.28 13.49 9.14
CA ALA A 209 15.20 14.11 10.45
C ALA A 209 15.30 13.07 11.58
N TRP A 210 14.64 11.92 11.43
CA TRP A 210 14.76 10.80 12.36
C TRP A 210 16.17 10.21 12.40
N ALA A 211 16.81 10.00 11.25
CA ALA A 211 18.18 9.50 11.14
C ALA A 211 19.18 10.40 11.87
N ASN A 212 19.04 11.73 11.73
CA ASN A 212 19.87 12.68 12.48
C ASN A 212 19.65 12.58 14.00
N TYR A 213 18.41 12.36 14.44
CA TYR A 213 18.11 12.14 15.85
C TYR A 213 18.71 10.83 16.38
N ALA A 214 18.59 9.74 15.61
CA ALA A 214 18.97 8.39 16.04
C ALA A 214 20.48 8.13 15.99
N TRP A 215 21.16 8.62 14.96
CA TRP A 215 22.59 8.37 14.73
C TRP A 215 23.42 9.56 14.23
N GLY A 216 22.88 10.79 14.37
CA GLY A 216 23.65 12.03 14.21
C GLY A 216 23.92 12.47 12.77
N THR A 217 23.29 11.84 11.77
CA THR A 217 23.42 12.22 10.36
C THR A 217 22.09 12.15 9.62
N TYR A 218 21.82 13.14 8.76
CA TYR A 218 20.59 13.15 7.95
C TYR A 218 20.60 12.12 6.82
N TRP A 219 21.78 11.72 6.35
CA TRP A 219 21.94 10.82 5.22
C TRP A 219 23.30 10.11 5.27
N SER A 220 23.30 8.80 5.21
CA SER A 220 24.49 7.96 5.33
C SER A 220 24.74 7.04 4.14
N TRP A 221 23.90 7.11 3.12
CA TRP A 221 23.88 6.18 1.98
C TRP A 221 23.58 4.73 2.39
N ASP A 222 22.90 4.55 3.50
CA ASP A 222 22.37 3.24 3.90
C ASP A 222 21.54 2.64 2.76
N PRO A 223 21.51 1.31 2.60
CA PRO A 223 20.73 0.67 1.55
C PRO A 223 19.27 1.12 1.49
N LYS A 224 18.63 1.37 2.64
CA LYS A 224 17.24 1.83 2.68
C LYS A 224 17.06 3.27 2.19
N GLU A 225 17.99 4.15 2.56
CA GLU A 225 18.03 5.52 2.07
C GLU A 225 18.24 5.53 0.55
N THR A 226 19.22 4.77 0.06
CA THR A 226 19.53 4.64 -1.38
C THR A 226 18.35 4.11 -2.18
N TRP A 227 17.68 3.05 -1.71
CA TRP A 227 16.52 2.49 -2.40
C TRP A 227 15.30 3.41 -2.32
N SER A 228 15.11 4.16 -1.24
CA SER A 228 14.06 5.17 -1.15
C SER A 228 14.22 6.26 -2.19
N LEU A 229 15.47 6.69 -2.43
CA LEU A 229 15.81 7.65 -3.47
C LEU A 229 15.59 7.08 -4.88
N ILE A 230 15.92 5.81 -5.13
CA ILE A 230 15.63 5.13 -6.40
C ILE A 230 14.11 5.12 -6.66
N VAL A 231 13.30 4.74 -5.68
CA VAL A 231 11.83 4.77 -5.78
C VAL A 231 11.35 6.19 -6.09
N TRP A 232 11.88 7.19 -5.38
CA TRP A 232 11.55 8.58 -5.60
C TRP A 232 11.85 9.02 -7.05
N PHE A 233 13.03 8.67 -7.60
CA PHE A 233 13.38 8.98 -8.98
C PHE A 233 12.48 8.29 -10.01
N ILE A 234 12.05 7.06 -9.77
CA ILE A 234 11.12 6.35 -10.67
C ILE A 234 9.79 7.12 -10.77
N TYR A 235 9.21 7.55 -9.64
CA TYR A 235 7.95 8.29 -9.65
C TYR A 235 8.12 9.76 -10.07
N ALA A 236 9.26 10.37 -9.78
CA ALA A 236 9.61 11.69 -10.33
C ALA A 236 9.70 11.63 -11.86
N ALA A 237 10.36 10.60 -12.42
CA ALA A 237 10.44 10.38 -13.87
C ALA A 237 9.05 10.11 -14.48
N PHE A 238 8.17 9.35 -13.78
CA PHE A 238 6.78 9.17 -14.19
C PHE A 238 6.05 10.50 -14.33
N LEU A 239 6.10 11.34 -13.29
CA LEU A 239 5.42 12.64 -13.28
C LEU A 239 6.05 13.59 -14.30
N HIS A 240 7.36 13.65 -14.37
CA HIS A 240 8.07 14.48 -15.34
C HIS A 240 7.70 14.10 -16.79
N ALA A 241 7.73 12.81 -17.13
CA ALA A 241 7.36 12.34 -18.45
C ALA A 241 5.88 12.63 -18.79
N ARG A 242 5.00 12.54 -17.77
CA ARG A 242 3.58 12.89 -17.91
C ARG A 242 3.39 14.37 -18.22
N PHE A 243 4.04 15.26 -17.48
CA PHE A 243 3.87 16.71 -17.62
C PHE A 243 4.55 17.27 -18.86
N THR A 244 5.77 16.80 -19.18
CA THR A 244 6.58 17.40 -20.26
C THR A 244 6.39 16.73 -21.61
N ARG A 245 6.11 15.41 -21.63
CA ARG A 245 6.02 14.61 -22.85
C ARG A 245 4.65 13.99 -23.09
N GLY A 246 3.68 14.25 -22.20
CA GLY A 246 2.33 13.69 -22.29
C GLY A 246 2.30 12.15 -22.25
N TRP A 247 3.23 11.51 -21.52
CA TRP A 247 3.23 10.05 -21.42
C TRP A 247 1.96 9.55 -20.77
N VAL A 248 1.24 8.73 -21.52
CA VAL A 248 0.01 8.08 -21.12
C VAL A 248 0.04 6.61 -21.53
N GLY A 249 -0.88 5.83 -21.00
CA GLY A 249 -1.11 4.49 -21.48
C GLY A 249 -0.08 3.47 -21.02
N ARG A 250 0.32 2.56 -21.92
CA ARG A 250 1.17 1.40 -21.57
C ARG A 250 2.49 1.78 -20.90
N ARG A 251 3.17 2.84 -21.37
CA ARG A 251 4.43 3.28 -20.79
C ARG A 251 4.26 3.74 -19.35
N ALA A 252 3.22 4.52 -19.10
CA ALA A 252 2.86 4.98 -17.76
C ALA A 252 2.49 3.81 -16.84
N ALA A 253 1.68 2.85 -17.33
CA ALA A 253 1.30 1.67 -16.56
C ALA A 253 2.49 0.79 -16.18
N TRP A 254 3.41 0.50 -17.11
CA TRP A 254 4.61 -0.26 -16.79
C TRP A 254 5.52 0.44 -15.80
N LEU A 255 5.72 1.76 -15.96
CA LEU A 255 6.56 2.51 -15.02
C LEU A 255 5.97 2.54 -13.61
N SER A 256 4.63 2.59 -13.48
CA SER A 256 3.93 2.47 -12.20
C SER A 256 4.14 1.10 -11.55
N ILE A 257 4.04 0.01 -12.31
CA ILE A 257 4.26 -1.36 -11.80
C ILE A 257 5.72 -1.55 -11.36
N ILE A 258 6.69 -1.10 -12.17
CA ILE A 258 8.11 -1.14 -11.83
C ILE A 258 8.39 -0.31 -10.57
N GLY A 259 7.78 0.88 -10.47
CA GLY A 259 7.90 1.74 -9.29
C GLY A 259 7.38 1.06 -8.02
N PHE A 260 6.25 0.35 -8.11
CA PHE A 260 5.72 -0.38 -6.97
C PHE A 260 6.57 -1.60 -6.61
N ALA A 261 7.09 -2.34 -7.59
CA ALA A 261 8.04 -3.43 -7.34
C ALA A 261 9.31 -2.92 -6.63
N ALA A 262 9.85 -1.77 -7.06
CA ALA A 262 10.96 -1.10 -6.38
C ALA A 262 10.57 -0.64 -4.97
N THR A 263 9.34 -0.17 -4.76
CA THR A 263 8.80 0.20 -3.44
C THR A 263 8.76 -1.00 -2.49
N ILE A 264 8.26 -2.14 -2.95
CA ILE A 264 8.23 -3.38 -2.16
C ILE A 264 9.66 -3.87 -1.86
N PHE A 265 10.58 -3.78 -2.82
CA PHE A 265 11.97 -4.11 -2.56
C PHE A 265 12.61 -3.16 -1.54
N CYS A 266 12.38 -1.84 -1.64
CA CYS A 266 12.83 -0.87 -0.64
C CYS A 266 12.27 -1.20 0.74
N TYR A 267 10.99 -1.56 0.84
CA TYR A 267 10.33 -1.84 2.11
C TYR A 267 10.76 -3.20 2.71
N LEU A 268 10.63 -4.28 1.94
CA LEU A 268 10.85 -5.65 2.42
C LEU A 268 12.21 -6.21 2.02
N GLY A 269 12.60 -6.04 0.75
CA GLY A 269 13.83 -6.60 0.22
C GLY A 269 15.07 -6.09 0.95
N VAL A 270 15.14 -4.78 1.19
CA VAL A 270 16.25 -4.18 1.93
C VAL A 270 16.30 -4.71 3.37
N ASN A 271 15.15 -4.81 4.05
CA ASN A 271 15.12 -5.31 5.44
C ASN A 271 15.50 -6.78 5.57
N LEU A 272 15.17 -7.62 4.58
CA LEU A 272 15.34 -9.06 4.66
C LEU A 272 16.65 -9.57 4.02
N LEU A 273 17.21 -8.82 3.06
CA LEU A 273 18.33 -9.28 2.23
C LEU A 273 19.60 -8.46 2.39
N LEU A 274 19.50 -7.21 2.89
CA LEU A 274 20.65 -6.31 3.00
C LEU A 274 20.90 -5.93 4.45
N SER A 275 22.18 -5.93 4.85
CA SER A 275 22.60 -5.43 6.17
C SER A 275 22.73 -3.91 6.13
N GLY A 276 22.22 -3.21 7.15
CA GLY A 276 22.29 -1.74 7.27
C GLY A 276 21.73 -1.24 8.59
N LEU A 277 21.77 0.06 8.79
CA LEU A 277 21.23 0.72 10.00
C LEU A 277 19.72 0.49 10.21
N HIS A 278 19.01 0.12 9.16
CA HIS A 278 17.58 -0.16 9.16
C HIS A 278 17.25 -1.67 9.15
N SER A 279 18.21 -2.55 9.33
CA SER A 279 17.97 -4.01 9.44
C SER A 279 17.56 -4.36 10.87
N TYR A 280 16.26 -4.35 11.14
CA TYR A 280 15.67 -4.76 12.44
C TYR A 280 15.24 -6.24 12.47
N GLY A 281 15.68 -7.04 11.52
CA GLY A 281 15.20 -8.39 11.27
C GLY A 281 16.22 -9.49 11.52
N SER A 282 17.21 -9.30 12.41
CA SER A 282 18.11 -10.36 12.85
C SER A 282 18.01 -10.58 14.33
#